data_0cd5b5f1f0a094f1b3dc1253048a4211
#
_entry.id   0cd5b5f1f0a094f1b3dc1253048a4211
#
_cell.length_a   1.000
_cell.length_b   1.000
_cell.length_c   1.000
_cell.angle_alpha   90.00
_cell.angle_beta   90.00
_cell.angle_gamma   90.00
#
_symmetry.space_group_name_H-M   'P 1'
#
loop_
_entity.id
_entity.type
_entity.pdbx_description
1 polymer ?
#
loop_
_entity_poly.entity_id
_entity_poly.type
_entity_poly.pdbx_seq_one_letter_code
_entity_poly.pdbx_strand_id
1 'polypeptide(L)'
;MFKTNISIGLALILFTGCFSLEPKLEPLDSKVIPLEWNNPVQAKNEENLTQIKPSWEDFVQNETLKKVVDLAIKNNKDLKIALLNIQSARATYRISKADSFPTLEANGDMKNARAINSSNGTTTSHNYSANITASYEVDLFGKVQSLNENALQSYLSTQFAANTVKVSLIAETINAWLTIAIHNEQLKLSMQTAENLQKAYELTQKKFAVGVISQADVLDASASLKEAQMNVISYNTMIKQDKNALELLIA
;
A
#
# COMPACT_ATOMS: atom_id res chain seq x y z
N MET A 1 21.59 66.10 9.84
CA MET A 1 21.91 64.95 10.70
C MET A 1 20.71 64.04 11.03
N PHE A 2 19.46 64.52 11.17
CA PHE A 2 18.31 63.68 11.50
C PHE A 2 17.85 62.74 10.37
N LYS A 3 17.95 63.12 9.10
CA LYS A 3 17.52 62.27 7.94
C LYS A 3 18.42 61.05 7.67
N THR A 4 19.71 61.14 7.95
CA THR A 4 20.66 60.02 7.78
C THR A 4 20.47 58.93 8.83
N ASN A 5 20.11 59.27 10.05
CA ASN A 5 19.91 58.29 11.13
C ASN A 5 18.62 57.47 10.95
N ILE A 6 17.57 58.04 10.33
CA ILE A 6 16.33 57.32 10.02
C ILE A 6 16.57 56.29 8.88
N SER A 7 17.37 56.64 7.87
CA SER A 7 17.71 55.73 6.77
C SER A 7 18.56 54.56 7.23
N ILE A 8 19.48 54.75 8.20
CA ILE A 8 20.34 53.68 8.76
C ILE A 8 19.47 52.78 9.68
N GLY A 9 18.54 53.35 10.45
CA GLY A 9 17.62 52.57 11.28
C GLY A 9 16.69 51.70 10.44
N LEU A 10 16.16 52.20 9.32
CA LEU A 10 15.31 51.45 8.40
C LEU A 10 16.07 50.35 7.67
N ALA A 11 17.33 50.58 7.32
CA ALA A 11 18.21 49.57 6.71
C ALA A 11 18.56 48.42 7.69
N LEU A 12 18.76 48.74 8.98
CA LEU A 12 19.05 47.73 10.01
C LEU A 12 17.82 46.83 10.29
N ILE A 13 16.59 47.35 10.20
CA ILE A 13 15.37 46.54 10.36
C ILE A 13 15.17 45.56 9.20
N LEU A 14 15.64 45.88 8.00
CA LEU A 14 15.60 44.98 6.84
C LEU A 14 16.59 43.83 6.93
N PHE A 15 17.66 43.94 7.69
CA PHE A 15 18.65 42.86 7.86
C PHE A 15 18.29 41.85 8.95
N THR A 16 17.33 42.13 9.84
CA THR A 16 16.91 41.18 10.88
C THR A 16 15.75 40.26 10.40
N GLY A 17 15.33 40.36 9.15
CA GLY A 17 14.10 39.80 8.61
C GLY A 17 14.17 38.42 7.97
N CYS A 18 15.31 37.72 7.99
CA CYS A 18 15.33 36.32 7.52
C CYS A 18 15.00 35.34 8.63
N PHE A 19 13.82 35.49 9.25
CA PHE A 19 13.29 34.50 10.18
C PHE A 19 12.42 33.54 9.39
N SER A 20 12.96 32.33 9.16
CA SER A 20 12.15 31.24 8.59
C SER A 20 11.03 30.90 9.57
N LEU A 21 9.78 30.96 9.10
CA LEU A 21 8.59 30.50 9.84
C LEU A 21 8.37 28.98 9.69
N GLU A 22 9.32 28.28 9.12
CA GLU A 22 9.28 26.85 8.96
C GLU A 22 9.22 26.15 10.33
N PRO A 23 8.20 25.31 10.59
CA PRO A 23 8.13 24.54 11.81
C PRO A 23 9.27 23.52 11.85
N LYS A 24 10.09 23.56 12.90
CA LYS A 24 11.09 22.51 13.11
C LYS A 24 10.38 21.22 13.49
N LEU A 25 10.46 20.22 12.63
CA LEU A 25 9.99 18.88 12.95
C LEU A 25 10.91 18.30 14.02
N GLU A 26 10.35 18.06 15.21
CA GLU A 26 11.07 17.29 16.22
C GLU A 26 11.18 15.83 15.76
N PRO A 27 12.36 15.20 15.90
CA PRO A 27 12.50 13.79 15.62
C PRO A 27 11.57 13.00 16.54
N LEU A 28 10.82 12.03 15.97
CA LEU A 28 9.97 11.14 16.74
C LEU A 28 10.82 10.48 17.83
N ASP A 29 10.36 10.58 19.08
CA ASP A 29 11.02 9.92 20.21
C ASP A 29 10.98 8.40 19.97
N SER A 30 12.16 7.80 19.82
CA SER A 30 12.31 6.35 19.63
C SER A 30 11.78 5.50 20.80
N LYS A 31 11.45 6.17 21.92
CA LYS A 31 10.91 5.52 23.13
C LYS A 31 9.42 5.21 23.09
N VAL A 32 8.71 5.60 22.00
CA VAL A 32 7.28 5.28 21.84
C VAL A 32 7.03 3.77 21.72
N ILE A 33 8.03 3.01 21.27
CA ILE A 33 7.96 1.55 21.22
C ILE A 33 8.64 1.00 22.48
N PRO A 34 7.94 0.24 23.33
CA PRO A 34 8.58 -0.42 24.48
C PRO A 34 9.74 -1.30 24.00
N LEU A 35 10.91 -1.14 24.59
CA LEU A 35 12.08 -1.97 24.29
C LEU A 35 11.87 -3.44 24.66
N GLU A 36 10.91 -3.72 25.55
CA GLU A 36 10.56 -5.07 25.97
C GLU A 36 9.04 -5.27 25.87
N TRP A 37 8.61 -6.20 25.06
CA TRP A 37 7.30 -6.81 25.18
C TRP A 37 7.41 -7.80 26.34
N ASN A 38 6.45 -7.79 27.28
CA ASN A 38 6.37 -8.68 28.44
C ASN A 38 6.38 -10.17 28.04
N ASN A 39 7.46 -10.64 27.45
CA ASN A 39 7.72 -12.03 27.18
C ASN A 39 8.96 -12.45 27.97
N PRO A 40 8.85 -13.37 28.95
CA PRO A 40 9.97 -13.77 29.82
C PRO A 40 10.98 -14.70 29.11
N VAL A 41 11.08 -14.66 27.80
CA VAL A 41 12.18 -15.32 27.10
C VAL A 41 13.38 -14.40 27.23
N GLN A 42 14.24 -14.72 28.20
CA GLN A 42 15.51 -14.06 28.44
C GLN A 42 16.30 -13.91 27.16
N ALA A 43 16.33 -12.71 26.59
CA ALA A 43 17.32 -12.33 25.59
C ALA A 43 18.68 -12.19 26.30
N LYS A 44 19.36 -13.31 26.49
CA LYS A 44 20.80 -13.31 26.74
C LYS A 44 21.47 -12.89 25.44
N ASN A 45 22.10 -11.72 25.46
CA ASN A 45 22.96 -11.07 24.48
C ASN A 45 22.34 -9.82 23.84
N GLU A 46 22.32 -8.72 24.62
CA GLU A 46 21.91 -7.38 24.17
C GLU A 46 22.92 -6.69 23.22
N GLU A 47 24.12 -7.24 23.01
CA GLU A 47 25.19 -6.52 22.30
C GLU A 47 25.11 -6.59 20.77
N ASN A 48 24.16 -7.33 20.15
CA ASN A 48 24.10 -7.48 18.70
C ASN A 48 22.71 -7.28 18.07
N LEU A 49 21.77 -6.63 18.74
CA LEU A 49 20.44 -6.34 18.17
C LEU A 49 20.43 -5.11 17.22
N THR A 50 21.57 -4.45 17.04
CA THR A 50 21.72 -3.40 16.06
C THR A 50 21.73 -3.99 14.65
N GLN A 51 20.57 -3.88 13.96
CA GLN A 51 20.43 -4.00 12.51
C GLN A 51 20.24 -5.37 11.87
N ILE A 52 19.74 -6.37 12.56
CA ILE A 52 19.15 -7.46 11.80
C ILE A 52 17.77 -6.97 11.34
N LYS A 53 17.66 -6.51 10.09
CA LYS A 53 16.38 -6.45 9.39
C LYS A 53 16.12 -7.87 8.90
N PRO A 54 15.37 -8.70 9.65
CA PRO A 54 15.15 -10.07 9.22
C PRO A 54 14.42 -10.00 7.88
N SER A 55 15.00 -10.60 6.86
CA SER A 55 14.33 -10.75 5.58
C SER A 55 13.19 -11.76 5.74
N TRP A 56 12.11 -11.59 4.98
CA TRP A 56 11.02 -12.58 5.00
C TRP A 56 11.51 -13.98 4.59
N GLU A 57 12.57 -14.06 3.77
CA GLU A 57 13.22 -15.30 3.38
C GLU A 57 13.84 -16.07 4.56
N ASP A 58 14.21 -15.36 5.63
CA ASP A 58 14.77 -15.97 6.84
C ASP A 58 13.68 -16.67 7.66
N PHE A 59 12.44 -16.17 7.60
CA PHE A 59 11.29 -16.77 8.30
C PHE A 59 10.67 -17.95 7.55
N VAL A 60 10.70 -17.92 6.23
CA VAL A 60 10.08 -18.94 5.38
C VAL A 60 11.11 -20.00 5.04
N GLN A 61 11.00 -21.20 5.65
CA GLN A 61 11.92 -22.31 5.39
C GLN A 61 11.49 -23.16 4.18
N ASN A 62 10.22 -23.10 3.79
CA ASN A 62 9.68 -23.91 2.69
C ASN A 62 10.00 -23.26 1.34
N GLU A 63 10.83 -23.94 0.53
CA GLU A 63 11.27 -23.45 -0.78
C GLU A 63 10.14 -23.25 -1.80
N THR A 64 9.06 -24.05 -1.70
CA THR A 64 7.89 -23.87 -2.57
C THR A 64 7.14 -22.59 -2.20
N LEU A 65 6.97 -22.34 -0.91
CA LEU A 65 6.33 -21.12 -0.41
C LEU A 65 7.18 -19.89 -0.76
N LYS A 66 8.50 -19.94 -0.67
CA LYS A 66 9.39 -18.86 -1.14
C LYS A 66 9.10 -18.49 -2.60
N LYS A 67 9.04 -19.48 -3.48
CA LYS A 67 8.73 -19.26 -4.90
C LYS A 67 7.36 -18.63 -5.13
N VAL A 68 6.36 -19.00 -4.34
CA VAL A 68 5.01 -18.43 -4.44
C VAL A 68 5.02 -16.97 -3.99
N VAL A 69 5.71 -16.64 -2.90
CA VAL A 69 5.87 -15.25 -2.41
C VAL A 69 6.63 -14.41 -3.44
N ASP A 70 7.70 -14.94 -4.03
CA ASP A 70 8.44 -14.25 -5.11
C ASP A 70 7.56 -13.95 -6.32
N LEU A 71 6.70 -14.89 -6.72
CA LEU A 71 5.74 -14.68 -7.80
C LEU A 71 4.74 -13.58 -7.45
N ALA A 72 4.22 -13.57 -6.22
CA ALA A 72 3.34 -12.52 -5.74
C ALA A 72 4.03 -11.14 -5.79
N ILE A 73 5.24 -11.02 -5.25
CA ILE A 73 5.99 -9.76 -5.27
C ILE A 73 6.25 -9.28 -6.72
N LYS A 74 6.52 -10.21 -7.64
CA LYS A 74 6.84 -9.87 -9.03
C LYS A 74 5.62 -9.45 -9.84
N ASN A 75 4.48 -10.09 -9.63
CA ASN A 75 3.34 -9.98 -10.54
C ASN A 75 2.20 -9.14 -9.98
N ASN A 76 2.03 -9.08 -8.65
CA ASN A 76 0.89 -8.45 -8.02
C ASN A 76 0.64 -7.02 -8.52
N LYS A 77 -0.61 -6.73 -8.90
CA LYS A 77 -1.00 -5.46 -9.51
C LYS A 77 -1.05 -4.32 -8.49
N ASP A 78 -1.47 -4.61 -7.26
CA ASP A 78 -1.58 -3.59 -6.20
C ASP A 78 -0.18 -3.11 -5.78
N LEU A 79 0.79 -4.02 -5.70
CA LEU A 79 2.18 -3.64 -5.48
C LEU A 79 2.73 -2.80 -6.65
N LYS A 80 2.38 -3.13 -7.90
CA LYS A 80 2.77 -2.31 -9.07
C LYS A 80 2.14 -0.92 -9.00
N ILE A 81 0.88 -0.80 -8.60
CA ILE A 81 0.22 0.49 -8.40
C ILE A 81 0.93 1.29 -7.31
N ALA A 82 1.26 0.66 -6.18
CA ALA A 82 1.99 1.32 -5.10
C ALA A 82 3.37 1.86 -5.57
N LEU A 83 4.10 1.09 -6.39
CA LEU A 83 5.36 1.53 -6.97
C LEU A 83 5.19 2.68 -7.99
N LEU A 84 4.12 2.68 -8.78
CA LEU A 84 3.79 3.79 -9.69
C LEU A 84 3.41 5.06 -8.91
N ASN A 85 2.73 4.92 -7.78
CA ASN A 85 2.40 6.04 -6.89
C ASN A 85 3.66 6.72 -6.34
N ILE A 86 4.73 5.96 -6.05
CA ILE A 86 6.03 6.54 -5.70
C ILE A 86 6.57 7.42 -6.84
N GLN A 87 6.48 6.96 -8.09
CA GLN A 87 6.95 7.73 -9.24
C GLN A 87 6.13 9.02 -9.42
N SER A 88 4.82 8.94 -9.25
CA SER A 88 3.91 10.09 -9.29
C SER A 88 4.24 11.10 -8.19
N ALA A 89 4.36 10.65 -6.93
CA ALA A 89 4.72 11.51 -5.80
C ALA A 89 6.10 12.17 -6.00
N ARG A 90 7.07 11.42 -6.57
CA ARG A 90 8.39 11.97 -6.93
C ARG A 90 8.30 13.04 -7.99
N ALA A 91 7.43 12.87 -9.00
CA ALA A 91 7.20 13.88 -10.02
C ALA A 91 6.58 15.15 -9.42
N THR A 92 5.58 15.00 -8.55
CA THR A 92 4.97 16.12 -7.81
C THR A 92 6.00 16.88 -6.95
N TYR A 93 6.86 16.15 -6.22
CA TYR A 93 7.96 16.77 -5.48
C TYR A 93 8.90 17.57 -6.39
N ARG A 94 9.23 17.02 -7.58
CA ARG A 94 10.08 17.74 -8.55
C ARG A 94 9.41 18.99 -9.10
N ILE A 95 8.09 18.97 -9.30
CA ILE A 95 7.31 20.14 -9.71
C ILE A 95 7.39 21.20 -8.61
N SER A 96 7.08 20.86 -7.36
CA SER A 96 7.20 21.79 -6.24
C SER A 96 8.62 22.37 -6.14
N LYS A 97 9.66 21.54 -6.31
CA LYS A 97 11.05 22.00 -6.31
C LYS A 97 11.37 22.97 -7.45
N ALA A 98 10.68 22.85 -8.60
CA ALA A 98 10.86 23.76 -9.73
C ALA A 98 10.37 25.18 -9.41
N ASP A 99 9.41 25.34 -8.49
CA ASP A 99 8.92 26.65 -8.04
C ASP A 99 10.00 27.47 -7.31
N SER A 100 11.11 26.84 -6.89
CA SER A 100 12.29 27.54 -6.33
C SER A 100 13.17 28.21 -7.41
N PHE A 101 12.86 28.01 -8.69
CA PHE A 101 13.62 28.58 -9.81
C PHE A 101 12.75 29.59 -10.58
N PRO A 102 13.41 30.55 -11.29
CA PRO A 102 12.69 31.45 -12.19
C PRO A 102 11.92 30.69 -13.26
N THR A 103 10.67 31.09 -13.49
CA THR A 103 9.86 30.60 -14.62
C THR A 103 10.12 31.44 -15.86
N LEU A 104 10.26 30.78 -17.00
CA LEU A 104 10.42 31.42 -18.30
C LEU A 104 9.23 31.01 -19.20
N GLU A 105 8.45 31.99 -19.63
CA GLU A 105 7.29 31.79 -20.46
C GLU A 105 7.47 32.51 -21.78
N ALA A 106 7.25 31.81 -22.88
CA ALA A 106 7.24 32.39 -24.22
C ALA A 106 5.83 32.27 -24.83
N ASN A 107 5.23 33.39 -25.15
CA ASN A 107 3.89 33.46 -25.73
C ASN A 107 3.95 34.06 -27.13
N GLY A 108 3.19 33.46 -28.04
CA GLY A 108 2.97 33.97 -29.37
C GLY A 108 1.49 34.01 -29.67
N ASP A 109 0.98 35.20 -30.01
CA ASP A 109 -0.41 35.41 -30.30
C ASP A 109 -0.60 35.93 -31.73
N MET A 110 -1.61 35.40 -32.40
CA MET A 110 -2.07 35.91 -33.69
C MET A 110 -3.55 36.25 -33.59
N LYS A 111 -3.89 37.53 -33.77
CA LYS A 111 -5.26 38.02 -33.73
C LYS A 111 -5.64 38.59 -35.08
N ASN A 112 -6.60 37.99 -35.75
CA ASN A 112 -7.23 38.47 -36.95
C ASN A 112 -8.62 39.04 -36.59
N ALA A 113 -8.83 40.30 -36.85
CA ALA A 113 -10.13 40.95 -36.63
C ALA A 113 -10.62 41.60 -37.90
N ARG A 114 -11.91 41.44 -38.21
CA ARG A 114 -12.62 42.11 -39.28
C ARG A 114 -13.71 42.98 -38.67
N ALA A 115 -13.61 44.28 -38.90
CA ALA A 115 -14.58 45.26 -38.45
C ALA A 115 -15.28 45.92 -39.62
N ILE A 116 -16.59 46.14 -39.52
CA ILE A 116 -17.38 46.88 -40.48
C ILE A 116 -17.56 48.28 -39.90
N ASN A 117 -17.02 49.28 -40.57
CA ASN A 117 -17.21 50.68 -40.17
C ASN A 117 -18.45 51.24 -40.83
N SER A 118 -19.20 52.06 -40.06
CA SER A 118 -20.46 52.72 -40.53
C SER A 118 -20.32 53.68 -41.71
N SER A 119 -19.09 53.94 -42.17
CA SER A 119 -18.78 54.83 -43.30
C SER A 119 -18.33 54.10 -44.57
N ASN A 120 -18.87 52.90 -44.87
CA ASN A 120 -18.66 52.14 -46.10
C ASN A 120 -17.33 51.36 -46.24
N GLY A 121 -16.84 50.74 -45.23
CA GLY A 121 -15.67 49.90 -45.42
C GLY A 121 -15.56 48.73 -44.44
N THR A 122 -15.06 47.60 -44.91
CA THR A 122 -14.60 46.50 -44.10
C THR A 122 -13.10 46.66 -43.85
N THR A 123 -12.70 46.78 -42.61
CA THR A 123 -11.28 46.80 -42.23
C THR A 123 -10.89 45.44 -41.67
N THR A 124 -9.87 44.82 -42.23
CA THR A 124 -9.27 43.61 -41.68
C THR A 124 -7.92 43.97 -41.04
N SER A 125 -7.76 43.62 -39.79
CA SER A 125 -6.50 43.82 -39.07
C SER A 125 -5.88 42.45 -38.70
N HIS A 126 -4.57 42.35 -38.86
CA HIS A 126 -3.77 41.20 -38.48
C HIS A 126 -2.74 41.68 -37.45
N ASN A 127 -2.87 41.21 -36.20
CA ASN A 127 -1.92 41.50 -35.17
C ASN A 127 -1.15 40.23 -34.78
N TYR A 128 0.16 40.34 -34.81
CA TYR A 128 1.07 39.28 -34.34
C TYR A 128 1.84 39.86 -33.14
N SER A 129 1.85 39.11 -32.04
CA SER A 129 2.66 39.45 -30.90
C SER A 129 3.47 38.25 -30.44
N ALA A 130 4.68 38.50 -30.02
CA ALA A 130 5.56 37.52 -29.39
C ALA A 130 6.21 38.17 -28.16
N ASN A 131 6.11 37.53 -27.03
CA ASN A 131 6.74 38.00 -25.78
C ASN A 131 7.39 36.84 -25.02
N ILE A 132 8.45 37.18 -24.32
CA ILE A 132 9.12 36.29 -23.36
C ILE A 132 9.05 36.98 -22.00
N THR A 133 8.50 36.28 -21.01
CA THR A 133 8.39 36.75 -19.62
C THR A 133 9.17 35.86 -18.70
N ALA A 134 10.03 36.45 -17.89
CA ALA A 134 10.72 35.75 -16.79
C ALA A 134 10.13 36.24 -15.47
N SER A 135 9.70 35.30 -14.61
CA SER A 135 9.14 35.59 -13.30
C SER A 135 9.89 34.80 -12.20
N TYR A 136 10.16 35.46 -11.08
CA TYR A 136 10.82 34.82 -9.95
C TYR A 136 10.21 35.36 -8.63
N GLU A 137 9.77 34.44 -7.77
CA GLU A 137 9.27 34.76 -6.42
C GLU A 137 10.41 34.57 -5.42
N VAL A 138 10.87 35.67 -4.82
CA VAL A 138 11.92 35.63 -3.78
C VAL A 138 11.31 35.11 -2.48
N ASP A 139 11.80 34.00 -1.98
CA ASP A 139 11.29 33.37 -0.76
C ASP A 139 11.91 33.99 0.50
N LEU A 140 11.34 35.12 0.93
CA LEU A 140 11.82 35.87 2.11
C LEU A 140 11.42 35.22 3.45
N PHE A 141 10.34 34.46 3.47
CA PHE A 141 9.76 33.90 4.69
C PHE A 141 9.73 32.37 4.72
N GLY A 142 10.34 31.69 3.76
CA GLY A 142 10.41 30.25 3.69
C GLY A 142 9.13 29.55 3.20
N LYS A 143 8.23 30.25 2.50
CA LYS A 143 6.99 29.69 1.94
C LYS A 143 7.30 28.58 0.94
N VAL A 144 8.14 28.86 -0.05
CA VAL A 144 8.51 27.90 -1.12
C VAL A 144 9.33 26.75 -0.53
N GLN A 145 10.23 27.04 0.40
CA GLN A 145 10.99 26.02 1.12
C GLN A 145 10.07 25.08 1.91
N SER A 146 9.09 25.61 2.67
CA SER A 146 8.13 24.80 3.43
C SER A 146 7.23 23.95 2.53
N LEU A 147 6.82 24.45 1.35
CA LEU A 147 6.06 23.70 0.38
C LEU A 147 6.89 22.55 -0.23
N ASN A 148 8.17 22.80 -0.50
CA ASN A 148 9.10 21.78 -0.99
C ASN A 148 9.32 20.68 0.05
N GLU A 149 9.49 21.05 1.32
CA GLU A 149 9.62 20.08 2.42
C GLU A 149 8.34 19.25 2.58
N ASN A 150 7.17 19.87 2.53
CA ASN A 150 5.89 19.17 2.54
C ASN A 150 5.79 18.14 1.40
N ALA A 151 6.14 18.56 0.17
CA ALA A 151 6.13 17.66 -0.99
C ALA A 151 7.17 16.53 -0.86
N LEU A 152 8.33 16.79 -0.26
CA LEU A 152 9.34 15.78 0.06
C LEU A 152 8.80 14.77 1.08
N GLN A 153 8.22 15.24 2.18
CA GLN A 153 7.65 14.37 3.21
C GLN A 153 6.49 13.52 2.65
N SER A 154 5.67 14.07 1.79
CA SER A 154 4.61 13.34 1.08
C SER A 154 5.19 12.25 0.17
N TYR A 155 6.25 12.53 -0.56
CA TYR A 155 6.97 11.54 -1.36
C TYR A 155 7.55 10.41 -0.50
N LEU A 156 8.22 10.75 0.62
CA LEU A 156 8.77 9.76 1.56
C LEU A 156 7.67 8.91 2.19
N SER A 157 6.55 9.51 2.60
CA SER A 157 5.37 8.80 3.10
C SER A 157 4.85 7.78 2.09
N THR A 158 4.81 8.13 0.79
CA THR A 158 4.40 7.20 -0.28
C THR A 158 5.37 6.02 -0.41
N GLN A 159 6.67 6.22 -0.20
CA GLN A 159 7.65 5.12 -0.18
C GLN A 159 7.40 4.15 0.99
N PHE A 160 7.14 4.67 2.18
CA PHE A 160 6.81 3.83 3.33
C PHE A 160 5.48 3.09 3.14
N ALA A 161 4.47 3.74 2.55
CA ALA A 161 3.21 3.10 2.20
C ALA A 161 3.41 1.92 1.24
N ALA A 162 4.24 2.07 0.21
CA ALA A 162 4.55 0.99 -0.71
C ALA A 162 5.30 -0.18 -0.03
N ASN A 163 6.19 0.10 0.92
CA ASN A 163 6.81 -0.95 1.73
C ASN A 163 5.78 -1.69 2.59
N THR A 164 4.79 -0.97 3.15
CA THR A 164 3.68 -1.59 3.90
C THR A 164 2.87 -2.51 3.00
N VAL A 165 2.52 -2.08 1.78
CA VAL A 165 1.83 -2.91 0.79
C VAL A 165 2.62 -4.18 0.48
N LYS A 166 3.95 -4.08 0.30
CA LYS A 166 4.81 -5.24 0.08
C LYS A 166 4.79 -6.22 1.25
N VAL A 167 4.91 -5.73 2.48
CA VAL A 167 4.89 -6.58 3.68
C VAL A 167 3.53 -7.25 3.87
N SER A 168 2.44 -6.51 3.67
CA SER A 168 1.07 -7.06 3.72
C SER A 168 0.87 -8.15 2.67
N LEU A 169 1.31 -7.92 1.43
CA LEU A 169 1.22 -8.90 0.35
C LEU A 169 1.96 -10.21 0.70
N ILE A 170 3.17 -10.11 1.28
CA ILE A 170 3.92 -11.28 1.74
C ILE A 170 3.13 -12.05 2.80
N ALA A 171 2.62 -11.34 3.82
CA ALA A 171 1.86 -11.95 4.90
C ALA A 171 0.57 -12.62 4.40
N GLU A 172 -0.18 -11.95 3.51
CA GLU A 172 -1.41 -12.48 2.91
C GLU A 172 -1.12 -13.72 2.06
N THR A 173 -0.04 -13.71 1.26
CA THR A 173 0.38 -14.85 0.44
C THR A 173 0.74 -16.06 1.31
N ILE A 174 1.49 -15.84 2.40
CA ILE A 174 1.85 -16.90 3.36
C ILE A 174 0.59 -17.45 4.03
N ASN A 175 -0.31 -16.59 4.49
CA ASN A 175 -1.56 -16.99 5.13
C ASN A 175 -2.48 -17.78 4.17
N ALA A 176 -2.62 -17.35 2.93
CA ALA A 176 -3.38 -18.07 1.92
C ALA A 176 -2.79 -19.47 1.66
N TRP A 177 -1.48 -19.58 1.55
CA TRP A 177 -0.80 -20.88 1.41
C TRP A 177 -1.05 -21.81 2.61
N LEU A 178 -0.90 -21.30 3.84
CA LEU A 178 -1.12 -22.07 5.05
C LEU A 178 -2.59 -22.51 5.17
N THR A 179 -3.54 -21.65 4.81
CA THR A 179 -4.97 -21.96 4.80
C THR A 179 -5.27 -23.13 3.86
N ILE A 180 -4.71 -23.13 2.65
CA ILE A 180 -4.82 -24.25 1.71
C ILE A 180 -4.26 -25.54 2.32
N ALA A 181 -3.11 -25.48 2.99
CA ALA A 181 -2.51 -26.64 3.63
C ALA A 181 -3.41 -27.20 4.75
N ILE A 182 -3.94 -26.33 5.60
CA ILE A 182 -4.86 -26.69 6.69
C ILE A 182 -6.13 -27.37 6.13
N HIS A 183 -6.79 -26.74 5.15
CA HIS A 183 -8.01 -27.31 4.56
C HIS A 183 -7.76 -28.63 3.83
N ASN A 184 -6.58 -28.85 3.24
CA ASN A 184 -6.22 -30.16 2.69
C ASN A 184 -6.12 -31.25 3.77
N GLU A 185 -5.51 -30.96 4.93
CA GLU A 185 -5.44 -31.93 6.03
C GLU A 185 -6.84 -32.17 6.64
N GLN A 186 -7.68 -31.15 6.75
CA GLN A 186 -9.06 -31.28 7.18
C GLN A 186 -9.90 -32.12 6.20
N LEU A 187 -9.71 -31.93 4.91
CA LEU A 187 -10.34 -32.76 3.86
C LEU A 187 -9.95 -34.22 4.03
N LYS A 188 -8.67 -34.51 4.19
CA LYS A 188 -8.16 -35.87 4.38
C LYS A 188 -8.76 -36.53 5.62
N LEU A 189 -8.81 -35.81 6.75
CA LEU A 189 -9.44 -36.31 7.97
C LEU A 189 -10.94 -36.54 7.79
N SER A 190 -11.64 -35.63 7.13
CA SER A 190 -13.08 -35.77 6.83
C SER A 190 -13.37 -36.96 5.93
N MET A 191 -12.52 -37.23 4.94
CA MET A 191 -12.66 -38.42 4.08
C MET A 191 -12.49 -39.72 4.88
N GLN A 192 -11.50 -39.80 5.78
CA GLN A 192 -11.30 -40.95 6.67
C GLN A 192 -12.50 -41.15 7.61
N THR A 193 -13.02 -40.03 8.14
CA THR A 193 -14.22 -40.06 9.01
C THR A 193 -15.44 -40.57 8.25
N ALA A 194 -15.68 -40.07 7.04
CA ALA A 194 -16.80 -40.50 6.21
C ALA A 194 -16.67 -41.99 5.85
N GLU A 195 -15.48 -42.49 5.55
CA GLU A 195 -15.25 -43.92 5.28
C GLU A 195 -15.55 -44.78 6.51
N ASN A 196 -15.08 -44.36 7.69
CA ASN A 196 -15.34 -45.09 8.94
C ASN A 196 -16.85 -45.13 9.29
N LEU A 197 -17.55 -44.00 9.11
CA LEU A 197 -18.99 -43.90 9.32
C LEU A 197 -19.77 -44.68 8.27
N GLN A 198 -19.28 -44.78 7.06
CA GLN A 198 -19.88 -45.65 6.04
C GLN A 198 -19.83 -47.12 6.47
N LYS A 199 -18.70 -47.63 6.95
CA LYS A 199 -18.54 -48.98 7.47
C LYS A 199 -19.44 -49.24 8.70
N ALA A 200 -19.55 -48.24 9.60
CA ALA A 200 -20.40 -48.29 10.77
C ALA A 200 -21.90 -48.38 10.36
N TYR A 201 -22.30 -47.55 9.41
CA TYR A 201 -23.68 -47.57 8.87
C TYR A 201 -24.04 -48.93 8.23
N GLU A 202 -23.15 -49.48 7.40
CA GLU A 202 -23.34 -50.81 6.80
C GLU A 202 -23.48 -51.90 7.85
N LEU A 203 -22.69 -51.88 8.93
CA LEU A 203 -22.81 -52.81 10.05
C LEU A 203 -24.14 -52.63 10.79
N THR A 204 -24.56 -51.37 11.01
CA THR A 204 -25.83 -51.02 11.63
C THR A 204 -27.00 -51.55 10.80
N GLN A 205 -26.96 -51.40 9.48
CA GLN A 205 -27.96 -51.97 8.59
C GLN A 205 -28.08 -53.50 8.69
N LYS A 206 -26.91 -54.20 8.73
CA LYS A 206 -26.88 -55.65 8.93
C LYS A 206 -27.48 -56.10 10.26
N LYS A 207 -27.20 -55.38 11.36
CA LYS A 207 -27.78 -55.65 12.68
C LYS A 207 -29.28 -55.40 12.70
N PHE A 208 -29.78 -54.41 12.04
CA PHE A 208 -31.23 -54.14 11.90
C PHE A 208 -31.91 -55.25 11.10
N ALA A 209 -31.31 -55.71 10.00
CA ALA A 209 -31.86 -56.76 9.18
C ALA A 209 -32.07 -58.09 9.93
N VAL A 210 -31.28 -58.35 10.98
CA VAL A 210 -31.43 -59.52 11.83
C VAL A 210 -32.20 -59.23 13.14
N GLY A 211 -32.80 -58.03 13.27
CA GLY A 211 -33.67 -57.65 14.38
C GLY A 211 -32.98 -57.33 15.70
N VAL A 212 -31.67 -57.06 15.70
CA VAL A 212 -30.87 -56.79 16.92
C VAL A 212 -30.96 -55.32 17.39
N ILE A 213 -31.23 -54.39 16.48
CA ILE A 213 -31.33 -52.95 16.76
C ILE A 213 -32.58 -52.34 16.13
N SER A 214 -32.90 -51.10 16.55
CA SER A 214 -34.05 -50.35 16.08
C SER A 214 -33.81 -49.64 14.73
N GLN A 215 -34.87 -49.24 14.04
CA GLN A 215 -34.78 -48.38 12.86
C GLN A 215 -34.25 -47.01 13.19
N ALA A 216 -34.45 -46.51 14.43
CA ALA A 216 -33.90 -45.25 14.89
C ALA A 216 -32.37 -45.26 14.86
N ASP A 217 -31.74 -46.35 15.28
CA ASP A 217 -30.29 -46.50 15.26
C ASP A 217 -29.73 -46.44 13.83
N VAL A 218 -30.46 -46.98 12.84
CA VAL A 218 -30.07 -46.89 11.41
C VAL A 218 -30.19 -45.48 10.89
N LEU A 219 -31.22 -44.75 11.28
CA LEU A 219 -31.42 -43.35 10.88
C LEU A 219 -30.33 -42.45 11.48
N ASP A 220 -29.95 -42.66 12.75
CA ASP A 220 -28.88 -41.91 13.42
C ASP A 220 -27.52 -42.18 12.76
N ALA A 221 -27.20 -43.42 12.46
CA ALA A 221 -26.00 -43.78 11.73
C ALA A 221 -25.95 -43.17 10.32
N SER A 222 -27.13 -43.14 9.62
CA SER A 222 -27.27 -42.51 8.31
C SER A 222 -27.08 -41.00 8.40
N ALA A 223 -27.65 -40.34 9.42
CA ALA A 223 -27.49 -38.89 9.63
C ALA A 223 -26.00 -38.51 9.86
N SER A 224 -25.30 -39.24 10.74
CA SER A 224 -23.90 -39.05 11.01
C SER A 224 -23.02 -39.22 9.76
N LEU A 225 -23.32 -40.25 8.94
CA LEU A 225 -22.63 -40.46 7.67
C LEU A 225 -22.86 -39.29 6.70
N LYS A 226 -24.10 -38.80 6.58
CA LYS A 226 -24.44 -37.69 5.71
C LYS A 226 -23.75 -36.42 6.13
N GLU A 227 -23.67 -36.13 7.41
CA GLU A 227 -22.91 -34.99 7.96
C GLU A 227 -21.44 -35.08 7.58
N ALA A 228 -20.81 -36.22 7.77
CA ALA A 228 -19.38 -36.41 7.38
C ALA A 228 -19.17 -36.22 5.85
N GLN A 229 -20.11 -36.74 5.02
CA GLN A 229 -20.06 -36.52 3.57
C GLN A 229 -20.22 -35.04 3.20
N MET A 230 -21.08 -34.29 3.90
CA MET A 230 -21.20 -32.83 3.72
C MET A 230 -19.91 -32.10 4.08
N ASN A 231 -19.21 -32.51 5.14
CA ASN A 231 -17.93 -31.92 5.52
C ASN A 231 -16.86 -32.13 4.43
N VAL A 232 -16.80 -33.29 3.81
CA VAL A 232 -15.91 -33.58 2.65
C VAL A 232 -16.18 -32.61 1.49
N ILE A 233 -17.46 -32.38 1.16
CA ILE A 233 -17.86 -31.47 0.08
C ILE A 233 -17.48 -30.02 0.45
N SER A 234 -17.73 -29.63 1.70
CA SER A 234 -17.42 -28.30 2.21
C SER A 234 -15.93 -27.98 2.10
N TYR A 235 -15.05 -28.84 2.63
CA TYR A 235 -13.61 -28.63 2.55
C TYR A 235 -13.09 -28.64 1.10
N ASN A 236 -13.64 -29.48 0.24
CA ASN A 236 -13.28 -29.47 -1.18
C ASN A 236 -13.64 -28.15 -1.87
N THR A 237 -14.75 -27.54 -1.46
CA THR A 237 -15.16 -26.23 -1.97
C THR A 237 -14.26 -25.12 -1.42
N MET A 238 -13.97 -25.13 -0.11
CA MET A 238 -13.07 -24.18 0.53
C MET A 238 -11.68 -24.18 -0.12
N ILE A 239 -11.10 -25.36 -0.37
CA ILE A 239 -9.79 -25.49 -1.04
C ILE A 239 -9.79 -24.83 -2.43
N LYS A 240 -10.88 -24.97 -3.19
CA LYS A 240 -10.99 -24.31 -4.50
C LYS A 240 -11.06 -22.80 -4.38
N GLN A 241 -11.81 -22.30 -3.40
CA GLN A 241 -11.89 -20.86 -3.12
C GLN A 241 -10.54 -20.30 -2.67
N ASP A 242 -9.83 -21.00 -1.78
CA ASP A 242 -8.52 -20.59 -1.30
C ASP A 242 -7.47 -20.55 -2.43
N LYS A 243 -7.52 -21.54 -3.34
CA LYS A 243 -6.66 -21.55 -4.53
C LYS A 243 -6.91 -20.34 -5.43
N ASN A 244 -8.18 -20.01 -5.67
CA ASN A 244 -8.52 -18.83 -6.46
C ASN A 244 -8.08 -17.53 -5.76
N ALA A 245 -8.18 -17.46 -4.42
CA ALA A 245 -7.68 -16.32 -3.65
C ALA A 245 -6.15 -16.21 -3.76
N LEU A 246 -5.42 -17.32 -3.65
CA LEU A 246 -3.98 -17.32 -3.84
C LEU A 246 -3.58 -16.92 -5.27
N GLU A 247 -4.28 -17.42 -6.29
CA GLU A 247 -4.07 -17.05 -7.69
C GLU A 247 -4.22 -15.54 -7.91
N LEU A 248 -5.20 -14.92 -7.26
CA LEU A 248 -5.40 -13.46 -7.32
C LEU A 248 -4.22 -12.68 -6.75
N LEU A 249 -3.57 -13.19 -5.69
CA LEU A 249 -2.40 -12.53 -5.10
C LEU A 249 -1.15 -12.63 -5.99
N ILE A 250 -1.04 -13.69 -6.79
CA ILE A 250 0.15 -13.97 -7.64
C ILE A 250 -0.04 -13.57 -9.12
N ALA A 251 -1.21 -13.03 -9.51
CA ALA A 251 -1.57 -12.70 -10.92
C ALA A 251 -1.06 -11.27 -11.38
#